data_0b332def75ba28db08fda72ec2d0f6f0
#
_entry.id   0b332def75ba28db08fda72ec2d0f6f0
#
_cell.length_a   1.000
_cell.length_b   1.000
_cell.length_c   1.000
_cell.angle_alpha   90.00
_cell.angle_beta   90.00
_cell.angle_gamma   90.00
#
_symmetry.space_group_name_H-M   'P 1'
#
loop_
_entity.id
_entity.type
_entity.pdbx_description
1 polymer ?
#
loop_
_entity_poly.entity_id
_entity_poly.type
_entity_poly.pdbx_seq_one_letter_code
_entity_poly.pdbx_strand_id
1 'polypeptide(L)'
;MKIPASRRARLPLVLVIALLAWASMAPAAHAAPVQVLGTGVALEPPPGFVPAQRFTGFERDVKSASIVVTELEGPAPKMQKGMTREMLASRGMTLIRSQTVRVHGKSALLLQVSQVAAGTEFLKWMLVAGDTKKTVMIVGTFPKAANDLALPIKQAILSATWGGKVQAAPYEGLLFRADPTPVLKLAGRVGNALIFSESGSMTHGDPNQAILVMGNSSSAFSIANVEQFARDRATRSTQVGELRNIVGRALTVDGLPGYEIVAEANDARTGREVRMYQLVLVEQKTYYLAQGFVPADRARVILDQFRQVTGTFKRLRAPK
;
A
#
# COMPACT_ATOMS: atom_id res chain seq x y z
N MET A 1 -57.18 -61.45 47.91
CA MET A 1 -55.88 -60.72 47.99
C MET A 1 -55.60 -60.07 46.66
N LYS A 2 -55.89 -58.74 46.51
CA LYS A 2 -55.83 -58.00 45.24
C LYS A 2 -54.52 -57.21 45.22
N ILE A 3 -53.71 -57.42 44.16
CA ILE A 3 -52.45 -56.71 43.97
C ILE A 3 -52.80 -55.42 43.19
N PRO A 4 -52.33 -54.21 43.56
CA PRO A 4 -52.61 -53.01 42.86
C PRO A 4 -51.61 -52.79 41.72
N ALA A 5 -52.12 -52.33 40.55
CA ALA A 5 -51.36 -52.02 39.35
C ALA A 5 -50.48 -50.77 39.47
N SER A 6 -49.24 -50.89 39.03
CA SER A 6 -48.29 -49.80 38.98
C SER A 6 -48.61 -48.82 37.86
N ARG A 7 -48.85 -47.55 38.19
CA ARG A 7 -48.94 -46.43 37.22
C ARG A 7 -47.55 -46.08 36.67
N ARG A 8 -47.27 -46.36 35.43
CA ARG A 8 -46.13 -45.82 34.69
C ARG A 8 -46.38 -44.34 34.37
N ALA A 9 -45.59 -43.45 34.95
CA ALA A 9 -45.57 -42.04 34.60
C ALA A 9 -44.98 -41.84 33.20
N ARG A 10 -45.76 -41.33 32.25
CA ARG A 10 -45.27 -40.88 30.97
C ARG A 10 -44.74 -39.47 31.14
N LEU A 11 -43.42 -39.27 31.10
CA LEU A 11 -42.80 -37.94 30.97
C LEU A 11 -43.20 -37.36 29.59
N PRO A 12 -43.58 -36.07 29.51
CA PRO A 12 -43.95 -35.47 28.25
C PRO A 12 -42.67 -35.19 27.40
N LEU A 13 -42.73 -35.72 26.20
CA LEU A 13 -41.72 -35.59 25.12
C LEU A 13 -41.45 -34.15 24.67
N VAL A 14 -42.13 -33.17 25.25
CA VAL A 14 -42.06 -31.74 24.88
C VAL A 14 -40.85 -31.01 25.49
N LEU A 15 -40.19 -31.53 26.54
CA LEU A 15 -39.08 -30.84 27.22
C LEU A 15 -37.73 -31.05 26.57
N VAL A 16 -37.59 -32.01 25.63
CA VAL A 16 -36.30 -32.34 25.00
C VAL A 16 -36.05 -31.48 23.74
N ILE A 17 -37.11 -30.94 23.10
CA ILE A 17 -36.97 -30.13 21.88
C ILE A 17 -36.55 -28.69 22.18
N ALA A 18 -36.83 -28.16 23.38
CA ALA A 18 -36.47 -26.79 23.76
C ALA A 18 -34.99 -26.60 24.07
N LEU A 19 -34.23 -27.67 24.40
CA LEU A 19 -32.82 -27.62 24.72
C LEU A 19 -31.88 -27.70 23.53
N LEU A 20 -32.37 -28.12 22.34
CA LEU A 20 -31.60 -28.21 21.10
C LEU A 20 -31.60 -26.92 20.27
N ALA A 21 -32.51 -25.97 20.59
CA ALA A 21 -32.61 -24.70 19.84
C ALA A 21 -31.61 -23.60 20.32
N TRP A 22 -30.91 -23.78 21.42
CA TRP A 22 -29.95 -22.79 21.98
C TRP A 22 -28.50 -23.07 21.58
N ALA A 23 -28.22 -24.16 20.87
CA ALA A 23 -26.84 -24.53 20.51
C ALA A 23 -26.33 -23.91 19.18
N SER A 24 -27.10 -23.04 18.49
CA SER A 24 -26.77 -22.58 17.12
C SER A 24 -26.40 -21.10 17.00
N MET A 25 -26.26 -20.36 18.08
CA MET A 25 -25.68 -19.02 18.04
C MET A 25 -24.22 -19.05 18.54
N ALA A 26 -23.37 -19.80 17.80
CA ALA A 26 -21.94 -19.53 17.93
C ALA A 26 -21.72 -18.09 17.42
N PRO A 27 -21.18 -17.16 18.24
CA PRO A 27 -20.80 -15.85 17.74
C PRO A 27 -19.85 -16.10 16.57
N ALA A 28 -20.10 -15.44 15.44
CA ALA A 28 -19.16 -15.46 14.32
C ALA A 28 -17.79 -15.10 14.87
N ALA A 29 -16.87 -16.07 14.88
CA ALA A 29 -15.51 -15.84 15.37
C ALA A 29 -14.90 -14.74 14.51
N HIS A 30 -14.89 -13.51 15.00
CA HIS A 30 -14.15 -12.42 14.39
C HIS A 30 -12.68 -12.80 14.46
N ALA A 31 -12.00 -12.75 13.33
CA ALA A 31 -10.55 -12.94 13.29
C ALA A 31 -9.92 -11.90 14.24
N ALA A 32 -8.94 -12.31 15.04
CA ALA A 32 -8.22 -11.35 15.87
C ALA A 32 -7.54 -10.28 15.00
N PRO A 33 -7.50 -9.01 15.44
CA PRO A 33 -6.80 -7.97 14.71
C PRO A 33 -5.33 -8.33 14.51
N VAL A 34 -4.86 -8.25 13.27
CA VAL A 34 -3.48 -8.54 12.88
C VAL A 34 -2.78 -7.21 12.62
N GLN A 35 -1.61 -7.02 13.24
CA GLN A 35 -0.75 -5.86 13.02
C GLN A 35 -0.23 -5.88 11.57
N VAL A 36 -0.41 -4.78 10.85
CA VAL A 36 0.18 -4.59 9.51
C VAL A 36 1.63 -4.18 9.66
N LEU A 37 2.55 -5.04 9.23
CA LEU A 37 4.00 -4.83 9.38
C LEU A 37 4.44 -3.47 8.83
N GLY A 38 5.27 -2.77 9.60
CA GLY A 38 5.80 -1.47 9.24
C GLY A 38 4.80 -0.31 9.33
N THR A 39 3.66 -0.50 10.00
CA THR A 39 2.65 0.55 10.24
C THR A 39 2.15 0.53 11.67
N GLY A 40 1.49 1.62 12.11
CA GLY A 40 0.74 1.66 13.37
C GLY A 40 -0.71 1.17 13.23
N VAL A 41 -1.03 0.39 12.17
CA VAL A 41 -2.37 -0.07 11.84
C VAL A 41 -2.51 -1.56 12.11
N ALA A 42 -3.60 -1.96 12.76
CA ALA A 42 -4.04 -3.35 12.84
C ALA A 42 -5.46 -3.47 12.27
N LEU A 43 -5.79 -4.59 11.65
CA LEU A 43 -7.12 -4.89 11.15
C LEU A 43 -7.40 -6.39 11.17
N GLU A 44 -8.67 -6.78 11.06
CA GLU A 44 -9.09 -8.18 10.96
C GLU A 44 -9.11 -8.59 9.48
N PRO A 45 -8.10 -9.34 8.98
CA PRO A 45 -8.06 -9.73 7.58
C PRO A 45 -9.20 -10.72 7.27
N PRO A 46 -9.81 -10.64 6.06
CA PRO A 46 -10.83 -11.60 5.68
C PRO A 46 -10.27 -13.02 5.56
N PRO A 47 -11.11 -14.06 5.69
CA PRO A 47 -10.67 -15.44 5.54
C PRO A 47 -9.93 -15.69 4.21
N GLY A 48 -8.76 -16.34 4.31
CA GLY A 48 -7.92 -16.66 3.17
C GLY A 48 -7.02 -15.52 2.68
N PHE A 49 -7.01 -14.37 3.37
CA PHE A 49 -6.00 -13.36 3.17
C PHE A 49 -4.78 -13.64 4.04
N VAL A 50 -3.61 -13.43 3.48
CA VAL A 50 -2.31 -13.57 4.16
C VAL A 50 -1.54 -12.25 4.11
N PRO A 51 -0.58 -12.01 5.01
CA PRO A 51 0.29 -10.85 4.91
C PRO A 51 0.97 -10.80 3.55
N ALA A 52 0.87 -9.65 2.87
CA ALA A 52 1.47 -9.47 1.55
C ALA A 52 2.98 -9.34 1.65
N GLN A 53 3.70 -9.97 0.71
CA GLN A 53 5.16 -9.91 0.66
C GLN A 53 5.67 -8.66 -0.08
N ARG A 54 4.92 -8.15 -1.07
CA ARG A 54 5.37 -7.07 -1.98
C ARG A 54 4.86 -5.69 -1.60
N PHE A 55 3.91 -5.60 -0.68
CA PHE A 55 3.33 -4.33 -0.23
C PHE A 55 2.87 -4.44 1.22
N THR A 56 2.64 -3.31 1.83
CA THR A 56 2.17 -3.22 3.22
C THR A 56 0.67 -3.55 3.28
N GLY A 57 0.31 -4.69 3.86
CA GLY A 57 -1.08 -5.13 3.94
C GLY A 57 -1.28 -6.63 3.78
N PHE A 58 -2.38 -7.02 3.15
CA PHE A 58 -2.79 -8.43 2.98
C PHE A 58 -3.16 -8.72 1.53
N GLU A 59 -2.92 -9.94 1.09
CA GLU A 59 -3.25 -10.41 -0.26
C GLU A 59 -3.94 -11.78 -0.27
N ARG A 60 -4.70 -12.02 -1.32
CA ARG A 60 -5.28 -13.31 -1.65
C ARG A 60 -5.08 -13.59 -3.14
N ASP A 61 -3.96 -14.21 -3.47
CA ASP A 61 -3.50 -14.43 -4.85
C ASP A 61 -4.52 -15.13 -5.74
N VAL A 62 -5.16 -16.20 -5.23
CA VAL A 62 -6.15 -17.01 -5.99
C VAL A 62 -7.30 -16.16 -6.55
N LYS A 63 -7.62 -15.04 -5.91
CA LYS A 63 -8.69 -14.12 -6.34
C LYS A 63 -8.17 -12.76 -6.79
N SER A 64 -6.86 -12.57 -6.92
CA SER A 64 -6.21 -11.28 -7.26
C SER A 64 -6.74 -10.12 -6.39
N ALA A 65 -6.98 -10.40 -5.11
CA ALA A 65 -7.53 -9.44 -4.17
C ALA A 65 -6.46 -8.97 -3.17
N SER A 66 -6.53 -7.71 -2.75
CA SER A 66 -5.58 -7.12 -1.83
C SER A 66 -6.21 -6.11 -0.88
N ILE A 67 -5.60 -5.93 0.28
CA ILE A 67 -5.85 -4.82 1.20
C ILE A 67 -4.52 -4.13 1.44
N VAL A 68 -4.35 -2.95 0.87
CA VAL A 68 -3.13 -2.14 1.00
C VAL A 68 -3.33 -1.10 2.09
N VAL A 69 -2.38 -1.01 3.01
CA VAL A 69 -2.36 -0.01 4.09
C VAL A 69 -1.23 0.96 3.88
N THR A 70 -1.52 2.24 3.97
CA THR A 70 -0.55 3.33 3.81
C THR A 70 -0.75 4.35 4.92
N GLU A 71 0.32 4.71 5.61
CA GLU A 71 0.37 5.86 6.50
C GLU A 71 1.09 7.01 5.81
N LEU A 72 0.54 8.20 5.90
CA LEU A 72 1.06 9.42 5.30
C LEU A 72 1.16 10.50 6.37
N GLU A 73 2.22 11.26 6.36
CA GLU A 73 2.28 12.49 7.14
C GLU A 73 1.33 13.53 6.55
N GLY A 74 0.66 14.26 7.43
CA GLY A 74 -0.29 15.30 7.07
C GLY A 74 -1.73 15.00 7.45
N PRO A 75 -2.55 16.06 7.46
CA PRO A 75 -3.89 16.01 8.04
C PRO A 75 -4.87 15.19 7.20
N ALA A 76 -5.50 14.18 7.82
CA ALA A 76 -6.53 13.37 7.19
C ALA A 76 -7.73 14.20 6.66
N PRO A 77 -8.22 15.25 7.34
CA PRO A 77 -9.28 16.09 6.80
C PRO A 77 -8.93 16.78 5.46
N LYS A 78 -7.66 17.15 5.25
CA LYS A 78 -7.21 17.71 3.96
C LYS A 78 -7.22 16.65 2.88
N MET A 79 -6.73 15.44 3.20
CA MET A 79 -6.76 14.30 2.27
C MET A 79 -8.20 13.93 1.89
N GLN A 80 -9.11 13.86 2.87
CA GLN A 80 -10.53 13.54 2.64
C GLN A 80 -11.19 14.55 1.70
N LYS A 81 -10.95 15.85 1.90
CA LYS A 81 -11.45 16.93 1.01
C LYS A 81 -10.90 16.81 -0.41
N GLY A 82 -9.67 16.32 -0.57
CA GLY A 82 -9.03 16.11 -1.87
C GLY A 82 -9.55 14.89 -2.64
N MET A 83 -10.29 13.97 -2.00
CA MET A 83 -10.84 12.77 -2.65
C MET A 83 -12.12 13.09 -3.43
N THR A 84 -12.03 13.99 -4.41
CA THR A 84 -13.15 14.39 -5.25
C THR A 84 -13.34 13.42 -6.43
N ARG A 85 -14.50 13.50 -7.09
CA ARG A 85 -14.80 12.71 -8.30
C ARG A 85 -13.78 12.98 -9.41
N GLU A 86 -13.41 14.26 -9.59
CA GLU A 86 -12.47 14.71 -10.61
C GLU A 86 -11.05 14.18 -10.34
N MET A 87 -10.61 14.22 -9.08
CA MET A 87 -9.31 13.65 -8.69
C MET A 87 -9.27 12.13 -8.89
N LEU A 88 -10.35 11.43 -8.57
CA LEU A 88 -10.42 9.98 -8.80
C LEU A 88 -10.44 9.68 -10.31
N ALA A 89 -11.21 10.44 -11.10
CA ALA A 89 -11.27 10.29 -12.56
C ALA A 89 -9.92 10.54 -13.23
N SER A 90 -9.14 11.54 -12.79
CA SER A 90 -7.78 11.78 -13.30
C SER A 90 -6.80 10.61 -13.06
N ARG A 91 -7.16 9.69 -12.15
CA ARG A 91 -6.41 8.44 -11.86
C ARG A 91 -7.05 7.20 -12.49
N GLY A 92 -7.99 7.37 -13.41
CA GLY A 92 -8.71 6.29 -14.07
C GLY A 92 -9.67 5.53 -13.16
N MET A 93 -10.16 6.17 -12.08
CA MET A 93 -11.13 5.59 -11.15
C MET A 93 -12.49 6.27 -11.29
N THR A 94 -13.56 5.49 -11.24
CA THR A 94 -14.93 5.99 -11.23
C THR A 94 -15.51 5.90 -9.82
N LEU A 95 -15.94 7.02 -9.25
CA LEU A 95 -16.58 7.07 -7.94
C LEU A 95 -17.99 6.50 -8.02
N ILE A 96 -18.26 5.41 -7.28
CA ILE A 96 -19.56 4.76 -7.15
C ILE A 96 -20.32 5.35 -5.94
N ARG A 97 -19.67 5.40 -4.79
CA ARG A 97 -20.26 5.87 -3.53
C ARG A 97 -19.22 6.57 -2.66
N SER A 98 -19.65 7.61 -1.96
CA SER A 98 -18.87 8.31 -0.93
C SER A 98 -19.74 8.45 0.32
N GLN A 99 -19.19 8.14 1.49
CA GLN A 99 -19.90 8.25 2.76
C GLN A 99 -18.95 8.52 3.92
N THR A 100 -19.37 9.33 4.88
CA THR A 100 -18.71 9.45 6.17
C THR A 100 -19.12 8.28 7.06
N VAL A 101 -18.14 7.61 7.65
CA VAL A 101 -18.35 6.48 8.58
C VAL A 101 -17.67 6.76 9.91
N ARG A 102 -18.07 6.03 10.94
CA ARG A 102 -17.33 6.01 12.22
C ARG A 102 -16.58 4.69 12.35
N VAL A 103 -15.27 4.78 12.59
CA VAL A 103 -14.39 3.64 12.85
C VAL A 103 -13.78 3.85 14.22
N HIS A 104 -14.12 2.98 15.17
CA HIS A 104 -13.75 3.11 16.59
C HIS A 104 -14.00 4.53 17.15
N GLY A 105 -15.19 5.08 16.86
CA GLY A 105 -15.61 6.41 17.32
C GLY A 105 -15.00 7.60 16.55
N LYS A 106 -14.02 7.39 15.68
CA LYS A 106 -13.38 8.43 14.86
C LYS A 106 -14.07 8.56 13.50
N SER A 107 -14.23 9.80 13.00
CA SER A 107 -14.78 10.06 11.67
C SER A 107 -13.78 9.68 10.58
N ALA A 108 -14.25 8.99 9.55
CA ALA A 108 -13.46 8.59 8.39
C ALA A 108 -14.29 8.70 7.11
N LEU A 109 -13.62 8.87 5.96
CA LEU A 109 -14.24 8.85 4.64
C LEU A 109 -14.09 7.45 4.05
N LEU A 110 -15.23 6.83 3.69
CA LEU A 110 -15.25 5.56 2.98
C LEU A 110 -15.77 5.78 1.56
N LEU A 111 -14.97 5.38 0.58
CA LEU A 111 -15.28 5.45 -0.84
C LEU A 111 -15.42 4.05 -1.42
N GLN A 112 -16.35 3.90 -2.36
CA GLN A 112 -16.42 2.77 -3.28
C GLN A 112 -16.13 3.28 -4.69
N VAL A 113 -15.14 2.69 -5.35
CA VAL A 113 -14.76 3.08 -6.71
C VAL A 113 -14.60 1.85 -7.60
N SER A 114 -14.72 2.04 -8.93
CA SER A 114 -14.30 1.06 -9.92
C SER A 114 -13.08 1.58 -10.69
N GLN A 115 -12.29 0.65 -11.23
CA GLN A 115 -11.13 0.94 -12.08
C GLN A 115 -10.92 -0.21 -13.06
N VAL A 116 -10.67 0.13 -14.32
CA VAL A 116 -10.24 -0.86 -15.32
C VAL A 116 -8.72 -0.87 -15.39
N ALA A 117 -8.13 -2.04 -15.26
CA ALA A 117 -6.69 -2.23 -15.38
C ALA A 117 -6.41 -3.54 -16.15
N ALA A 118 -5.58 -3.48 -17.20
CA ALA A 118 -5.25 -4.62 -18.06
C ALA A 118 -6.49 -5.41 -18.53
N GLY A 119 -7.56 -4.71 -18.92
CA GLY A 119 -8.82 -5.30 -19.40
C GLY A 119 -9.74 -5.88 -18.30
N THR A 120 -9.32 -5.84 -17.04
CA THR A 120 -10.13 -6.33 -15.91
C THR A 120 -10.74 -5.16 -15.15
N GLU A 121 -12.05 -5.24 -14.85
CA GLU A 121 -12.71 -4.27 -13.97
C GLU A 121 -12.53 -4.69 -12.51
N PHE A 122 -11.95 -3.79 -11.72
CA PHE A 122 -11.76 -3.95 -10.27
C PHE A 122 -12.72 -3.03 -9.51
N LEU A 123 -13.24 -3.53 -8.42
CA LEU A 123 -13.93 -2.76 -7.40
C LEU A 123 -12.97 -2.51 -6.23
N LYS A 124 -13.11 -1.33 -5.61
CA LYS A 124 -12.28 -0.95 -4.47
C LYS A 124 -13.10 -0.32 -3.38
N TRP A 125 -12.78 -0.67 -2.14
CA TRP A 125 -13.13 0.10 -0.96
C TRP A 125 -11.90 0.90 -0.52
N MET A 126 -12.08 2.20 -0.29
CA MET A 126 -11.00 3.08 0.15
C MET A 126 -11.43 3.79 1.42
N LEU A 127 -10.72 3.57 2.53
CA LEU A 127 -10.90 4.28 3.78
C LEU A 127 -9.81 5.35 3.89
N VAL A 128 -10.21 6.58 4.18
CA VAL A 128 -9.29 7.68 4.53
C VAL A 128 -9.62 8.15 5.93
N ALA A 129 -8.74 7.88 6.86
CA ALA A 129 -8.87 8.12 8.29
C ALA A 129 -7.61 8.79 8.86
N GLY A 130 -7.60 9.13 10.13
CA GLY A 130 -6.45 9.71 10.79
C GLY A 130 -6.81 10.94 11.63
N ASP A 131 -5.83 11.82 11.81
CA ASP A 131 -5.96 13.05 12.60
C ASP A 131 -5.37 14.26 11.85
N THR A 132 -5.00 15.31 12.59
CA THR A 132 -4.40 16.53 12.01
C THR A 132 -2.93 16.38 11.64
N LYS A 133 -2.26 15.28 12.02
CA LYS A 133 -0.83 15.03 11.79
C LYS A 133 -0.59 13.86 10.85
N LYS A 134 -1.41 12.81 10.94
CA LYS A 134 -1.23 11.57 10.20
C LYS A 134 -2.52 11.14 9.50
N THR A 135 -2.39 10.73 8.26
CA THR A 135 -3.45 10.11 7.46
C THR A 135 -3.18 8.61 7.33
N VAL A 136 -4.20 7.81 7.58
CA VAL A 136 -4.22 6.38 7.28
C VAL A 136 -5.13 6.15 6.08
N MET A 137 -4.61 5.54 5.04
CA MET A 137 -5.37 5.14 3.87
C MET A 137 -5.33 3.62 3.73
N ILE A 138 -6.51 3.00 3.68
CA ILE A 138 -6.65 1.55 3.51
C ILE A 138 -7.47 1.31 2.25
N VAL A 139 -6.89 0.55 1.30
CA VAL A 139 -7.51 0.28 0.00
C VAL A 139 -7.66 -1.22 -0.19
N GLY A 140 -8.89 -1.70 -0.15
CA GLY A 140 -9.23 -3.08 -0.52
C GLY A 140 -9.61 -3.14 -1.99
N THR A 141 -8.95 -3.99 -2.76
CA THR A 141 -9.14 -4.15 -4.21
C THR A 141 -9.49 -5.60 -4.53
N PHE A 142 -10.46 -5.82 -5.40
CA PHE A 142 -10.85 -7.15 -5.87
C PHE A 142 -11.45 -7.06 -7.28
N PRO A 143 -11.32 -8.09 -8.14
CA PRO A 143 -11.99 -8.14 -9.42
C PRO A 143 -13.51 -8.07 -9.24
N LYS A 144 -14.23 -7.40 -10.12
CA LYS A 144 -15.69 -7.33 -10.09
C LYS A 144 -16.34 -8.73 -10.14
N ALA A 145 -15.71 -9.68 -10.82
CA ALA A 145 -16.16 -11.08 -10.86
C ALA A 145 -16.08 -11.78 -9.49
N ALA A 146 -15.23 -11.29 -8.56
CA ALA A 146 -15.10 -11.79 -7.20
C ALA A 146 -15.89 -10.93 -6.19
N ASN A 147 -17.12 -10.53 -6.54
CA ASN A 147 -17.96 -9.63 -5.72
C ASN A 147 -18.35 -10.22 -4.35
N ASP A 148 -18.20 -11.51 -4.16
CA ASP A 148 -18.31 -12.19 -2.86
C ASP A 148 -17.30 -11.65 -1.82
N LEU A 149 -16.21 -11.04 -2.28
CA LEU A 149 -15.21 -10.39 -1.43
C LEU A 149 -15.59 -8.96 -1.00
N ALA A 150 -16.61 -8.34 -1.62
CA ALA A 150 -16.94 -6.94 -1.36
C ALA A 150 -17.27 -6.66 0.11
N LEU A 151 -18.12 -7.48 0.73
CA LEU A 151 -18.52 -7.32 2.12
C LEU A 151 -17.39 -7.72 3.09
N PRO A 152 -16.71 -8.87 2.96
CA PRO A 152 -15.59 -9.23 3.80
C PRO A 152 -14.46 -8.18 3.79
N ILE A 153 -14.06 -7.67 2.63
CA ILE A 153 -13.03 -6.62 2.52
C ILE A 153 -13.51 -5.31 3.19
N LYS A 154 -14.77 -4.92 2.99
CA LYS A 154 -15.32 -3.73 3.65
C LYS A 154 -15.29 -3.87 5.17
N GLN A 155 -15.67 -5.02 5.71
CA GLN A 155 -15.65 -5.30 7.15
C GLN A 155 -14.22 -5.24 7.70
N ALA A 156 -13.25 -5.87 7.03
CA ALA A 156 -11.83 -5.81 7.38
C ALA A 156 -11.30 -4.36 7.43
N ILE A 157 -11.64 -3.53 6.45
CA ILE A 157 -11.24 -2.13 6.42
C ILE A 157 -11.87 -1.34 7.57
N LEU A 158 -13.12 -1.62 7.91
CA LEU A 158 -13.83 -0.96 9.02
C LEU A 158 -13.42 -1.47 10.41
N SER A 159 -12.78 -2.63 10.52
CA SER A 159 -12.18 -3.13 11.77
C SER A 159 -10.85 -2.46 12.12
N ALA A 160 -10.29 -1.65 11.20
CA ALA A 160 -8.97 -1.08 11.35
C ALA A 160 -8.85 -0.17 12.56
N THR A 161 -7.78 -0.36 13.33
CA THR A 161 -7.33 0.52 14.41
C THR A 161 -6.01 1.16 14.01
N TRP A 162 -5.75 2.38 14.48
CA TRP A 162 -4.52 3.12 14.21
C TRP A 162 -4.13 4.03 15.36
N GLY A 163 -2.88 4.48 15.37
CA GLY A 163 -2.33 5.34 16.43
C GLY A 163 -1.69 4.55 17.57
N GLY A 164 -1.50 3.24 17.42
CA GLY A 164 -0.66 2.45 18.30
C GLY A 164 0.79 2.96 18.28
N LYS A 165 1.48 2.91 19.44
CA LYS A 165 2.91 3.25 19.55
C LYS A 165 3.78 2.13 18.97
N VAL A 166 3.55 1.74 17.73
CA VAL A 166 4.47 0.87 17.04
C VAL A 166 5.50 1.76 16.35
N GLN A 167 6.65 1.87 16.96
CA GLN A 167 7.83 2.42 16.31
C GLN A 167 8.35 1.31 15.38
N ALA A 168 7.71 1.18 14.21
CA ALA A 168 8.12 0.22 13.20
C ALA A 168 9.57 0.55 12.81
N ALA A 169 10.45 -0.46 12.83
CA ALA A 169 11.78 -0.28 12.30
C ALA A 169 11.69 0.21 10.83
N PRO A 170 12.54 1.13 10.38
CA PRO A 170 12.40 1.77 9.05
C PRO A 170 12.22 0.80 7.89
N TYR A 171 12.78 -0.41 8.01
CA TYR A 171 12.78 -1.43 6.95
C TYR A 171 11.84 -2.62 7.23
N GLU A 172 11.08 -2.59 8.32
CA GLU A 172 10.20 -3.70 8.70
C GLU A 172 9.16 -3.98 7.61
N GLY A 173 9.08 -5.23 7.15
CA GLY A 173 8.16 -5.65 6.08
C GLY A 173 8.50 -5.11 4.68
N LEU A 174 9.70 -4.54 4.46
CA LEU A 174 10.23 -4.24 3.14
C LEU A 174 11.05 -5.40 2.58
N LEU A 175 11.10 -5.51 1.26
CA LEU A 175 11.95 -6.49 0.55
C LEU A 175 13.40 -6.03 0.40
N PHE A 176 13.70 -4.78 0.72
CA PHE A 176 15.02 -4.17 0.55
C PHE A 176 15.28 -3.12 1.64
N ARG A 177 16.55 -2.76 1.75
CA ARG A 177 17.00 -1.56 2.46
C ARG A 177 17.92 -0.74 1.56
N ALA A 178 18.04 0.55 1.86
CA ALA A 178 19.04 1.44 1.32
C ALA A 178 19.43 2.43 2.42
N ASP A 179 20.72 2.75 2.51
CA ASP A 179 21.24 3.58 3.59
C ASP A 179 21.26 5.06 3.17
N PRO A 180 20.95 6.00 4.09
CA PRO A 180 21.06 7.42 3.82
C PRO A 180 22.50 7.86 3.65
N THR A 181 22.71 9.07 3.11
CA THR A 181 23.99 9.77 3.11
C THR A 181 23.93 10.97 4.05
N PRO A 182 25.06 11.64 4.34
CA PRO A 182 25.04 12.88 5.11
C PRO A 182 24.14 13.99 4.49
N VAL A 183 23.97 13.98 3.17
CA VAL A 183 23.15 14.95 2.43
C VAL A 183 21.72 14.49 2.27
N LEU A 184 21.49 13.22 1.91
CA LEU A 184 20.15 12.65 1.71
C LEU A 184 19.78 11.76 2.89
N LYS A 185 19.02 12.30 3.80
CA LYS A 185 18.55 11.62 5.01
C LYS A 185 17.31 10.78 4.70
N LEU A 186 17.13 9.67 5.40
CA LEU A 186 15.86 8.93 5.34
C LEU A 186 14.75 9.80 5.94
N ALA A 187 13.87 10.30 5.07
CA ALA A 187 12.76 11.17 5.45
C ALA A 187 11.57 10.36 5.97
N GLY A 188 11.41 9.13 5.49
CA GLY A 188 10.34 8.25 5.94
C GLY A 188 10.01 7.17 4.93
N ARG A 189 8.82 6.61 5.09
CA ARG A 189 8.30 5.50 4.30
C ARG A 189 6.86 5.75 3.90
N VAL A 190 6.49 5.37 2.68
CA VAL A 190 5.11 5.34 2.20
C VAL A 190 4.85 3.98 1.56
N GLY A 191 4.04 3.16 2.23
CA GLY A 191 3.80 1.77 1.80
C GLY A 191 5.12 0.98 1.72
N ASN A 192 5.45 0.48 0.54
CA ASN A 192 6.68 -0.26 0.24
C ASN A 192 7.81 0.61 -0.35
N ALA A 193 7.72 1.93 -0.21
CA ALA A 193 8.74 2.86 -0.70
C ALA A 193 9.40 3.65 0.42
N LEU A 194 10.73 3.76 0.37
CA LEU A 194 11.55 4.66 1.17
C LEU A 194 11.66 6.02 0.49
N ILE A 195 11.64 7.07 1.27
CA ILE A 195 11.81 8.45 0.80
C ILE A 195 13.05 9.03 1.45
N PHE A 196 13.95 9.54 0.63
CA PHE A 196 15.15 10.26 1.06
C PHE A 196 15.02 11.72 0.63
N SER A 197 15.38 12.63 1.51
CA SER A 197 15.37 14.07 1.24
C SER A 197 16.51 14.76 2.00
N GLU A 198 16.87 15.95 1.57
CA GLU A 198 17.92 16.73 2.21
C GLU A 198 17.54 17.17 3.63
N SER A 199 16.27 17.54 3.83
CA SER A 199 15.77 17.94 5.16
C SER A 199 15.54 16.75 6.10
N GLY A 200 15.42 15.52 5.60
CA GLY A 200 14.97 14.36 6.36
C GLY A 200 13.46 14.40 6.67
N SER A 201 12.70 15.19 5.93
CA SER A 201 11.23 15.29 6.06
C SER A 201 10.53 14.94 4.75
N MET A 202 9.36 14.31 4.86
CA MET A 202 8.49 13.98 3.73
C MET A 202 7.62 15.18 3.29
N THR A 203 7.77 16.34 3.91
CA THR A 203 6.95 17.52 3.57
C THR A 203 7.22 17.94 2.13
N HIS A 204 6.23 17.69 1.28
CA HIS A 204 6.19 18.15 -0.09
C HIS A 204 5.93 19.65 -0.11
N GLY A 205 6.94 20.46 -0.33
CA GLY A 205 6.71 21.91 -0.34
C GLY A 205 7.86 22.74 -0.88
N ASP A 206 9.09 22.33 -0.67
CA ASP A 206 10.22 23.07 -1.19
C ASP A 206 10.62 22.55 -2.58
N PRO A 207 10.33 23.31 -3.66
CA PRO A 207 10.72 22.93 -5.01
C PRO A 207 12.23 22.95 -5.23
N ASN A 208 12.99 23.43 -4.25
CA ASN A 208 14.46 23.43 -4.27
C ASN A 208 15.07 22.19 -3.64
N GLN A 209 14.27 21.37 -2.97
CA GLN A 209 14.76 20.19 -2.27
C GLN A 209 14.86 18.98 -3.21
N ALA A 210 16.00 18.31 -3.15
CA ALA A 210 16.15 17.01 -3.81
C ALA A 210 15.40 15.93 -3.04
N ILE A 211 14.71 15.07 -3.77
CA ILE A 211 13.96 13.92 -3.25
C ILE A 211 14.34 12.70 -4.07
N LEU A 212 14.60 11.58 -3.38
CA LEU A 212 14.74 10.26 -3.96
C LEU A 212 13.72 9.32 -3.33
N VAL A 213 12.90 8.69 -4.15
CA VAL A 213 11.93 7.67 -3.75
C VAL A 213 12.40 6.33 -4.27
N MET A 214 12.47 5.31 -3.41
CA MET A 214 12.89 3.97 -3.79
C MET A 214 11.90 2.93 -3.27
N GLY A 215 11.35 2.09 -4.16
CA GLY A 215 10.36 1.08 -3.82
C GLY A 215 10.44 -0.15 -4.73
N ASN A 216 9.72 -1.20 -4.36
CA ASN A 216 9.58 -2.40 -5.20
C ASN A 216 8.21 -2.46 -5.86
N SER A 217 8.09 -3.26 -6.93
CA SER A 217 6.82 -3.54 -7.58
C SER A 217 5.84 -4.21 -6.61
N SER A 218 4.60 -3.72 -6.56
CA SER A 218 3.51 -4.32 -5.78
C SER A 218 2.88 -5.55 -6.45
N SER A 219 3.19 -5.78 -7.73
CA SER A 219 2.70 -6.91 -8.52
C SER A 219 3.86 -7.67 -9.14
N ALA A 220 3.62 -8.91 -9.56
CA ALA A 220 4.60 -9.69 -10.29
C ALA A 220 4.75 -9.15 -11.72
N PHE A 221 6.00 -9.02 -12.18
CA PHE A 221 6.35 -8.60 -13.54
C PHE A 221 7.38 -9.54 -14.15
N SER A 222 7.23 -9.85 -15.43
CA SER A 222 8.27 -10.48 -16.23
C SER A 222 8.93 -9.41 -17.10
N ILE A 223 10.22 -9.17 -16.89
CA ILE A 223 10.98 -8.12 -17.59
C ILE A 223 12.08 -8.81 -18.38
N ALA A 224 11.92 -8.89 -19.71
CA ALA A 224 12.89 -9.50 -20.59
C ALA A 224 14.07 -8.58 -20.94
N ASN A 225 13.81 -7.26 -21.02
CA ASN A 225 14.80 -6.25 -21.34
C ASN A 225 14.74 -5.12 -20.31
N VAL A 226 15.77 -5.05 -19.46
CA VAL A 226 15.84 -4.08 -18.36
C VAL A 226 15.99 -2.64 -18.88
N GLU A 227 16.78 -2.43 -19.93
CA GLU A 227 16.95 -1.10 -20.55
C GLU A 227 15.63 -0.57 -21.09
N GLN A 228 14.97 -1.36 -21.96
CA GLN A 228 13.70 -0.94 -22.54
C GLN A 228 12.66 -0.66 -21.46
N PHE A 229 12.56 -1.54 -20.46
CA PHE A 229 11.67 -1.34 -19.34
C PHE A 229 11.98 -0.04 -18.56
N ALA A 230 13.27 0.24 -18.31
CA ALA A 230 13.69 1.44 -17.60
C ALA A 230 13.34 2.70 -18.41
N ARG A 231 13.54 2.70 -19.74
CA ARG A 231 13.16 3.81 -20.61
C ARG A 231 11.66 4.06 -20.63
N ASP A 232 10.87 2.99 -20.75
CA ASP A 232 9.40 3.07 -20.71
C ASP A 232 8.89 3.59 -19.35
N ARG A 233 9.56 3.22 -18.26
CA ARG A 233 9.21 3.74 -16.93
C ARG A 233 9.56 5.20 -16.75
N ALA A 234 10.68 5.65 -17.28
CA ALA A 234 11.11 7.05 -17.22
C ALA A 234 10.13 7.96 -17.95
N THR A 235 9.73 7.60 -19.18
CA THR A 235 8.79 8.39 -19.99
C THR A 235 7.37 8.44 -19.42
N ARG A 236 6.99 7.50 -18.58
CA ARG A 236 5.69 7.49 -17.88
C ARG A 236 5.70 8.22 -16.54
N SER A 237 6.78 8.90 -16.17
CA SER A 237 6.81 9.69 -14.95
C SER A 237 5.87 10.89 -15.06
N THR A 238 4.92 10.99 -14.13
CA THR A 238 3.98 12.13 -14.06
C THR A 238 4.53 13.32 -13.26
N GLN A 239 5.74 13.17 -12.68
CA GLN A 239 6.39 14.22 -11.89
C GLN A 239 7.08 15.27 -12.76
N VAL A 240 7.38 14.91 -14.00
CA VAL A 240 8.09 15.76 -14.96
C VAL A 240 7.39 15.73 -16.33
N GLY A 241 7.64 16.75 -17.13
CA GLY A 241 7.25 16.82 -18.54
C GLY A 241 8.14 15.94 -19.42
N GLU A 242 8.27 16.33 -20.69
CA GLU A 242 9.07 15.62 -21.68
C GLU A 242 10.54 15.51 -21.24
N LEU A 243 11.10 14.30 -21.40
CA LEU A 243 12.50 14.03 -21.10
C LEU A 243 13.40 14.43 -22.27
N ARG A 244 14.49 15.10 -21.96
CA ARG A 244 15.53 15.53 -22.90
C ARG A 244 16.89 15.01 -22.45
N ASN A 245 17.85 14.92 -23.39
CA ASN A 245 19.25 14.55 -23.12
C ASN A 245 19.35 13.30 -22.24
N ILE A 246 18.61 12.24 -22.63
CA ILE A 246 18.53 11.00 -21.87
C ILE A 246 19.83 10.22 -21.98
N VAL A 247 20.55 10.09 -20.90
CA VAL A 247 21.75 9.26 -20.76
C VAL A 247 21.40 8.04 -19.92
N GLY A 248 21.72 6.84 -20.42
CA GLY A 248 21.50 5.60 -19.72
C GLY A 248 22.72 4.70 -19.67
N ARG A 249 22.83 3.87 -18.65
CA ARG A 249 23.89 2.86 -18.52
C ARG A 249 23.39 1.60 -17.78
N ALA A 250 23.86 0.45 -18.23
CA ALA A 250 23.70 -0.80 -17.51
C ALA A 250 24.65 -0.84 -16.30
N LEU A 251 24.19 -1.44 -15.20
CA LEU A 251 24.97 -1.66 -14.00
C LEU A 251 24.44 -2.84 -13.21
N THR A 252 25.16 -3.23 -12.18
CA THR A 252 24.75 -4.29 -11.25
C THR A 252 24.81 -3.75 -9.82
N VAL A 253 23.74 -3.96 -9.03
CA VAL A 253 23.70 -3.61 -7.61
C VAL A 253 23.16 -4.81 -6.83
N ASP A 254 23.83 -5.21 -5.77
CA ASP A 254 23.51 -6.40 -4.97
C ASP A 254 23.35 -7.68 -5.81
N GLY A 255 24.12 -7.80 -6.91
CA GLY A 255 24.03 -8.92 -7.86
C GLY A 255 22.82 -8.88 -8.80
N LEU A 256 21.99 -7.85 -8.74
CA LEU A 256 20.84 -7.67 -9.64
C LEU A 256 21.24 -6.86 -10.88
N PRO A 257 20.87 -7.29 -12.10
CA PRO A 257 21.00 -6.47 -13.29
C PRO A 257 20.09 -5.25 -13.19
N GLY A 258 20.61 -4.09 -13.60
CA GLY A 258 19.90 -2.84 -13.57
C GLY A 258 20.24 -1.91 -14.72
N TYR A 259 19.45 -0.83 -14.81
CA TYR A 259 19.66 0.24 -15.77
C TYR A 259 19.40 1.59 -15.13
N GLU A 260 20.43 2.46 -15.14
CA GLU A 260 20.38 3.84 -14.67
C GLU A 260 20.00 4.76 -15.84
N ILE A 261 19.16 5.74 -15.57
CA ILE A 261 18.83 6.83 -16.47
C ILE A 261 19.02 8.16 -15.75
N VAL A 262 19.66 9.10 -16.42
CA VAL A 262 19.65 10.52 -16.07
C VAL A 262 19.13 11.30 -17.26
N ALA A 263 18.18 12.21 -17.02
CA ALA A 263 17.58 13.02 -18.07
C ALA A 263 17.33 14.46 -17.58
N GLU A 264 17.23 15.36 -18.53
CA GLU A 264 16.74 16.72 -18.33
C GLU A 264 15.22 16.74 -18.48
N ALA A 265 14.56 17.52 -17.66
CA ALA A 265 13.12 17.69 -17.74
C ALA A 265 12.69 19.00 -17.06
N ASN A 266 11.41 19.32 -17.17
CA ASN A 266 10.80 20.36 -16.38
C ASN A 266 9.85 19.70 -15.34
N ASP A 267 9.91 20.13 -14.09
CA ASP A 267 8.98 19.72 -13.06
C ASP A 267 7.53 20.00 -13.51
N ALA A 268 6.67 18.99 -13.46
CA ALA A 268 5.32 19.09 -14.04
C ALA A 268 4.42 20.11 -13.30
N ARG A 269 4.71 20.43 -12.05
CA ARG A 269 3.92 21.34 -11.22
C ARG A 269 4.43 22.77 -11.29
N THR A 270 5.74 22.97 -11.30
CA THR A 270 6.38 24.30 -11.19
C THR A 270 6.94 24.81 -12.51
N GLY A 271 7.11 23.95 -13.51
CA GLY A 271 7.76 24.27 -14.79
C GLY A 271 9.29 24.46 -14.69
N ARG A 272 9.90 24.34 -13.49
CA ARG A 272 11.34 24.54 -13.31
C ARG A 272 12.14 23.42 -13.95
N GLU A 273 13.33 23.78 -14.43
CA GLU A 273 14.27 22.81 -14.97
C GLU A 273 14.83 21.92 -13.85
N VAL A 274 14.75 20.61 -14.03
CA VAL A 274 15.22 19.59 -13.12
C VAL A 274 16.06 18.54 -13.82
N ARG A 275 16.84 17.80 -13.08
CA ARG A 275 17.42 16.52 -13.49
C ARG A 275 16.64 15.39 -12.84
N MET A 276 16.17 14.49 -13.68
CA MET A 276 15.57 13.24 -13.26
C MET A 276 16.66 12.17 -13.19
N TYR A 277 16.73 11.47 -12.07
CA TYR A 277 17.49 10.23 -11.87
C TYR A 277 16.54 9.06 -11.80
N GLN A 278 16.85 7.96 -12.47
CA GLN A 278 16.13 6.71 -12.29
C GLN A 278 17.10 5.53 -12.29
N LEU A 279 16.87 4.58 -11.38
CA LEU A 279 17.49 3.26 -11.38
C LEU A 279 16.40 2.21 -11.31
N VAL A 280 16.43 1.25 -12.24
CA VAL A 280 15.64 0.02 -12.19
C VAL A 280 16.58 -1.13 -11.91
N LEU A 281 16.26 -1.98 -10.92
CA LEU A 281 16.91 -3.26 -10.66
C LEU A 281 15.87 -4.37 -10.84
N VAL A 282 16.25 -5.49 -11.46
CA VAL A 282 15.31 -6.57 -11.79
C VAL A 282 15.70 -7.86 -11.08
N GLU A 283 14.72 -8.50 -10.43
CA GLU A 283 14.85 -9.80 -9.79
C GLU A 283 13.64 -10.68 -10.15
N GLN A 284 13.85 -11.73 -10.97
CA GLN A 284 12.80 -12.69 -11.37
C GLN A 284 11.45 -12.01 -11.72
N LYS A 285 10.49 -12.02 -10.77
CA LYS A 285 9.14 -11.46 -10.92
C LYS A 285 8.95 -10.13 -10.19
N THR A 286 10.03 -9.48 -9.77
CA THR A 286 10.01 -8.22 -9.01
C THR A 286 11.01 -7.25 -9.64
N TYR A 287 10.69 -5.97 -9.64
CA TYR A 287 11.67 -4.92 -9.89
C TYR A 287 11.68 -3.93 -8.74
N TYR A 288 12.82 -3.30 -8.55
CA TYR A 288 13.00 -2.17 -7.63
C TYR A 288 13.22 -0.93 -8.48
N LEU A 289 12.56 0.16 -8.10
CA LEU A 289 12.63 1.44 -8.80
C LEU A 289 13.06 2.51 -7.82
N ALA A 290 14.14 3.20 -8.13
CA ALA A 290 14.49 4.46 -7.52
C ALA A 290 14.25 5.58 -8.52
N GLN A 291 13.55 6.65 -8.12
CA GLN A 291 13.40 7.88 -8.89
C GLN A 291 13.74 9.09 -8.03
N GLY A 292 14.59 9.96 -8.53
CA GLY A 292 15.00 11.19 -7.87
C GLY A 292 14.87 12.39 -8.77
N PHE A 293 14.56 13.53 -8.16
CA PHE A 293 14.44 14.81 -8.85
C PHE A 293 15.24 15.86 -8.09
N VAL A 294 15.98 16.67 -8.84
CA VAL A 294 16.81 17.73 -8.28
C VAL A 294 16.79 18.94 -9.20
N PRO A 295 16.78 20.20 -8.70
CA PRO A 295 16.96 21.38 -9.52
C PRO A 295 18.25 21.30 -10.36
N ALA A 296 18.18 21.78 -11.62
CA ALA A 296 19.26 21.62 -12.59
C ALA A 296 20.61 22.21 -12.11
N ASP A 297 20.57 23.33 -11.43
CA ASP A 297 21.74 24.03 -10.85
C ASP A 297 22.48 23.23 -9.75
N ARG A 298 21.79 22.28 -9.12
CA ARG A 298 22.34 21.44 -8.02
C ARG A 298 22.63 20.00 -8.48
N ALA A 299 22.30 19.67 -9.71
CA ALA A 299 22.34 18.30 -10.23
C ALA A 299 23.71 17.62 -10.06
N ARG A 300 24.81 18.37 -10.30
CA ARG A 300 26.17 17.82 -10.25
C ARG A 300 26.50 17.13 -8.92
N VAL A 301 26.11 17.73 -7.80
CA VAL A 301 26.40 17.19 -6.45
C VAL A 301 25.36 16.14 -6.05
N ILE A 302 24.09 16.40 -6.33
CA ILE A 302 22.99 15.57 -5.83
C ILE A 302 22.84 14.26 -6.60
N LEU A 303 23.14 14.23 -7.89
CA LEU A 303 23.11 12.96 -8.66
C LEU A 303 24.10 11.94 -8.08
N ASP A 304 25.25 12.37 -7.59
CA ASP A 304 26.19 11.47 -6.92
C ASP A 304 25.65 10.98 -5.57
N GLN A 305 24.91 11.81 -4.85
CA GLN A 305 24.21 11.38 -3.64
C GLN A 305 23.11 10.35 -3.93
N PHE A 306 22.34 10.51 -5.04
CA PHE A 306 21.38 9.51 -5.47
C PHE A 306 22.07 8.17 -5.78
N ARG A 307 23.21 8.20 -6.48
CA ARG A 307 24.02 6.99 -6.75
C ARG A 307 24.56 6.36 -5.49
N GLN A 308 24.99 7.14 -4.52
CA GLN A 308 25.47 6.63 -3.23
C GLN A 308 24.33 5.91 -2.50
N VAL A 309 23.15 6.52 -2.33
CA VAL A 309 21.99 5.87 -1.70
C VAL A 309 21.63 4.58 -2.44
N THR A 310 21.45 4.63 -3.76
CA THR A 310 21.05 3.45 -4.54
C THR A 310 22.11 2.36 -4.59
N GLY A 311 23.40 2.72 -4.48
CA GLY A 311 24.54 1.80 -4.37
C GLY A 311 24.57 1.01 -3.06
N THR A 312 23.93 1.52 -2.01
CA THR A 312 23.80 0.80 -0.72
C THR A 312 22.65 -0.20 -0.70
N PHE A 313 21.87 -0.27 -1.78
CA PHE A 313 20.75 -1.20 -1.88
C PHE A 313 21.14 -2.63 -1.51
N LYS A 314 20.34 -3.24 -0.64
CA LYS A 314 20.45 -4.64 -0.25
C LYS A 314 19.06 -5.26 -0.18
N ARG A 315 18.90 -6.44 -0.77
CA ARG A 315 17.70 -7.25 -0.57
C ARG A 315 17.60 -7.72 0.86
N LEU A 316 16.40 -7.64 1.40
CA LEU A 316 16.04 -8.28 2.66
C LEU A 316 15.35 -9.59 2.32
N ARG A 317 15.76 -10.69 2.94
CA ARG A 317 15.03 -11.95 2.81
C ARG A 317 13.67 -11.76 3.47
N ALA A 318 12.60 -12.17 2.78
CA ALA A 318 11.30 -12.25 3.42
C ALA A 318 11.43 -13.14 4.68
N PRO A 319 10.82 -12.77 5.80
CA PRO A 319 10.73 -13.67 6.95
C PRO A 319 10.10 -14.99 6.47
N LYS A 320 10.74 -16.12 6.84
CA LYS A 320 10.26 -17.46 6.51
C LYS A 320 8.91 -17.71 7.17
#